data_c399ea2db1d21cf195d06c3f93bb9f74
#
_entry.id   c399ea2db1d21cf195d06c3f93bb9f74
#
_cell.length_a   1.000
_cell.length_b   1.000
_cell.length_c   1.000
_cell.angle_alpha   90.00
_cell.angle_beta   90.00
_cell.angle_gamma   90.00
#
_symmetry.space_group_name_H-M   'P 1'
#
loop_
_entity.id
_entity.type
_entity.pdbx_description
1 polymer ?
#
loop_
_entity_poly.entity_id
_entity_poly.type
_entity_poly.pdbx_seq_one_letter_code
_entity_poly.pdbx_strand_id
1 'polypeptide(L)'
;MLTPRIYKCLDKFSFEENNGYSLVPLRMEDKYLIMQWRNEQLYHLRQPASLTQIEQDLYFNTTVAQLFEQEQPDQLLFSYLDPNQVCIGYGGLVHINWRDQHAEISFIMATEIEKNHFSIHWKRYLSLIEPLAF
;
A
#
# COMPACT_ATOMS: atom_id res chain seq x y z
N MET A 1 11.62 17.44 -1.09
CA MET A 1 10.56 16.61 -0.46
C MET A 1 9.35 16.62 -1.36
N LEU A 2 8.83 15.44 -1.67
CA LEU A 2 7.63 15.33 -2.49
C LEU A 2 6.41 15.70 -1.66
N THR A 3 5.49 16.46 -2.25
CA THR A 3 4.22 16.78 -1.60
C THR A 3 3.38 15.51 -1.48
N PRO A 4 2.84 15.19 -0.29
CA PRO A 4 1.98 14.02 -0.14
C PRO A 4 0.76 14.12 -1.05
N ARG A 5 0.39 13.01 -1.67
CA ARG A 5 -0.84 12.92 -2.45
C ARG A 5 -2.00 12.51 -1.55
N ILE A 6 -3.18 12.98 -1.91
CA ILE A 6 -4.42 12.62 -1.23
C ILE A 6 -5.36 12.00 -2.27
N TYR A 7 -5.92 10.83 -1.95
CA TYR A 7 -6.92 10.22 -2.82
C TYR A 7 -8.16 11.10 -2.86
N LYS A 8 -8.68 11.33 -4.07
CA LYS A 8 -9.86 12.17 -4.27
C LYS A 8 -11.06 11.68 -3.46
N CYS A 9 -11.20 10.38 -3.28
CA CYS A 9 -12.31 9.79 -2.53
C CYS A 9 -12.11 9.81 -1.01
N LEU A 10 -10.95 10.25 -0.52
CA LEU A 10 -10.63 10.33 0.90
C LEU A 10 -10.20 11.76 1.25
N ASP A 11 -10.55 12.20 2.45
CA ASP A 11 -10.18 13.53 2.93
C ASP A 11 -8.98 13.51 3.88
N LYS A 12 -8.36 12.34 4.07
CA LYS A 12 -7.18 12.16 4.92
C LYS A 12 -6.04 11.54 4.13
N PHE A 13 -4.80 11.98 4.42
CA PHE A 13 -3.62 11.44 3.76
C PHE A 13 -2.77 10.56 4.68
N SER A 14 -2.99 10.56 5.99
CA SER A 14 -2.27 9.68 6.90
C SER A 14 -3.15 9.21 8.05
N PHE A 15 -2.82 8.03 8.57
CA PHE A 15 -3.50 7.40 9.68
C PHE A 15 -2.44 6.91 10.65
N GLU A 16 -2.34 7.52 11.83
CA GLU A 16 -1.30 7.19 12.80
C GLU A 16 -1.81 6.24 13.87
N GLU A 17 -0.93 5.32 14.26
CA GLU A 17 -1.17 4.40 15.35
C GLU A 17 -0.31 4.84 16.55
N ASN A 18 -0.67 4.41 17.77
CA ASN A 18 -0.08 4.89 19.03
C ASN A 18 1.43 4.77 19.14
N ASN A 19 2.07 3.86 18.40
CA ASN A 19 3.51 3.64 18.45
C ASN A 19 4.25 4.38 17.33
N GLY A 20 3.62 5.32 16.66
CA GLY A 20 4.25 6.10 15.62
C GLY A 20 4.24 5.45 14.23
N TYR A 21 3.71 4.26 14.10
CA TYR A 21 3.50 3.64 12.79
C TYR A 21 2.35 4.33 12.09
N SER A 22 2.45 4.51 10.78
CA SER A 22 1.45 5.24 10.04
C SER A 22 1.15 4.59 8.69
N LEU A 23 -0.02 4.91 8.18
CA LEU A 23 -0.46 4.51 6.85
C LEU A 23 -0.72 5.78 6.06
N VAL A 24 -0.03 5.94 4.93
CA VAL A 24 -0.19 7.11 4.06
C VAL A 24 -0.51 6.66 2.64
N PRO A 25 -1.15 7.52 1.83
CA PRO A 25 -1.35 7.16 0.41
C PRO A 25 -0.03 6.77 -0.23
N LEU A 26 -0.08 5.81 -1.14
CA LEU A 26 1.11 5.20 -1.75
C LEU A 26 2.08 6.26 -2.27
N ARG A 27 3.34 6.21 -1.81
CA ARG A 27 4.35 7.22 -2.16
C ARG A 27 5.15 6.77 -3.38
N MET A 28 5.41 7.71 -4.29
CA MET A 28 6.23 7.44 -5.47
C MET A 28 7.66 7.01 -5.10
N GLU A 29 8.19 7.57 -4.03
CA GLU A 29 9.54 7.27 -3.56
C GLU A 29 9.72 5.82 -3.10
N ASP A 30 8.63 5.11 -2.83
CA ASP A 30 8.66 3.72 -2.36
C ASP A 30 8.55 2.70 -3.48
N LYS A 31 8.38 3.12 -4.73
CA LYS A 31 8.04 2.21 -5.84
C LYS A 31 9.08 1.11 -6.09
N TYR A 32 10.37 1.41 -5.93
CA TYR A 32 11.43 0.41 -6.17
C TYR A 32 11.60 -0.53 -4.98
N LEU A 33 11.38 -0.07 -3.76
CA LEU A 33 11.32 -0.94 -2.59
C LEU A 33 10.18 -1.95 -2.75
N ILE A 34 9.01 -1.48 -3.14
CA ILE A 34 7.84 -2.33 -3.38
C ILE A 34 8.13 -3.34 -4.48
N MET A 35 8.76 -2.91 -5.56
CA MET A 35 9.18 -3.79 -6.66
C MET A 35 10.09 -4.91 -6.13
N GLN A 36 11.08 -4.53 -5.32
CA GLN A 36 12.02 -5.49 -4.73
C GLN A 36 11.29 -6.55 -3.90
N TRP A 37 10.39 -6.12 -3.01
CA TRP A 37 9.65 -7.04 -2.16
C TRP A 37 8.77 -7.98 -2.98
N ARG A 38 8.10 -7.46 -4.00
CA ARG A 38 7.26 -8.28 -4.89
C ARG A 38 8.10 -9.32 -5.63
N ASN A 39 9.28 -8.93 -6.11
CA ASN A 39 10.18 -9.85 -6.82
C ASN A 39 10.76 -10.92 -5.89
N GLU A 40 11.03 -10.57 -4.63
CA GLU A 40 11.49 -11.52 -3.62
C GLU A 40 10.43 -12.51 -3.16
N GLN A 41 9.17 -12.15 -3.31
CA GLN A 41 8.03 -12.92 -2.81
C GLN A 41 7.13 -13.43 -3.94
N LEU A 42 7.70 -13.69 -5.12
CA LEU A 42 6.95 -14.08 -6.33
C LEU A 42 5.95 -15.19 -6.12
N TYR A 43 6.36 -16.26 -5.46
CA TYR A 43 5.52 -17.44 -5.31
C TYR A 43 4.33 -17.22 -4.38
N HIS A 44 4.46 -16.31 -3.41
CA HIS A 44 3.36 -15.94 -2.52
C HIS A 44 2.32 -15.06 -3.24
N LEU A 45 2.77 -14.26 -4.19
CA LEU A 45 1.96 -13.22 -4.80
C LEU A 45 1.30 -13.66 -6.10
N ARG A 46 1.54 -14.92 -6.52
CA ARG A 46 1.06 -15.44 -7.81
C ARG A 46 1.49 -14.58 -9.00
N GLN A 47 2.64 -13.91 -8.85
CA GLN A 47 3.20 -13.06 -9.88
C GLN A 47 3.97 -13.94 -10.87
N PRO A 48 3.66 -13.89 -12.18
CA PRO A 48 4.25 -14.82 -13.15
C PRO A 48 5.72 -14.56 -13.46
N ALA A 49 6.19 -13.32 -13.25
CA ALA A 49 7.57 -12.93 -13.55
C ALA A 49 7.99 -11.75 -12.70
N SER A 50 9.31 -11.54 -12.63
CA SER A 50 9.86 -10.37 -11.93
C SER A 50 9.45 -9.07 -12.63
N LEU A 51 9.19 -8.03 -11.82
CA LEU A 51 8.93 -6.69 -12.33
C LEU A 51 10.25 -6.01 -12.70
N THR A 52 10.24 -5.24 -13.78
CA THR A 52 11.37 -4.38 -14.15
C THR A 52 11.11 -2.96 -13.66
N GLN A 53 12.18 -2.14 -13.60
CA GLN A 53 12.03 -0.72 -13.25
C GLN A 53 11.11 0.02 -14.22
N ILE A 54 11.20 -0.31 -15.52
CA ILE A 54 10.36 0.31 -16.55
C ILE A 54 8.88 -0.02 -16.30
N GLU A 55 8.57 -1.28 -16.00
CA GLU A 55 7.20 -1.71 -15.69
C GLU A 55 6.68 -1.04 -14.42
N GLN A 56 7.51 -0.94 -13.39
CA GLN A 56 7.13 -0.31 -12.13
C GLN A 56 6.89 1.18 -12.30
N ASP A 57 7.77 1.86 -13.04
CA ASP A 57 7.60 3.28 -13.35
C ASP A 57 6.30 3.52 -14.13
N LEU A 58 6.04 2.68 -15.12
CA LEU A 58 4.81 2.80 -15.92
C LEU A 58 3.58 2.58 -15.06
N TYR A 59 3.58 1.56 -14.21
CA TYR A 59 2.46 1.28 -13.31
C TYR A 59 2.17 2.47 -12.39
N PHE A 60 3.21 3.05 -11.77
CA PHE A 60 3.04 4.19 -10.87
C PHE A 60 2.63 5.47 -11.62
N ASN A 61 3.15 5.68 -12.82
CA ASN A 61 2.83 6.87 -13.60
C ASN A 61 1.45 6.82 -14.28
N THR A 62 0.90 5.64 -14.46
CA THR A 62 -0.41 5.46 -15.10
C THR A 62 -1.46 4.95 -14.12
N THR A 63 -1.42 3.69 -13.74
CA THR A 63 -2.45 3.06 -12.92
C THR A 63 -2.56 3.72 -11.53
N VAL A 64 -1.46 3.84 -10.83
CA VAL A 64 -1.46 4.43 -9.48
C VAL A 64 -1.88 5.89 -9.55
N ALA A 65 -1.33 6.66 -10.49
CA ALA A 65 -1.69 8.08 -10.64
C ALA A 65 -3.20 8.27 -10.89
N GLN A 66 -3.80 7.41 -11.69
CA GLN A 66 -5.24 7.48 -11.97
C GLN A 66 -6.09 7.20 -10.73
N LEU A 67 -5.64 6.31 -9.84
CA LEU A 67 -6.39 5.99 -8.62
C LEU A 67 -6.61 7.23 -7.74
N PHE A 68 -5.63 8.13 -7.70
CA PHE A 68 -5.74 9.36 -6.92
C PHE A 68 -6.83 10.31 -7.43
N GLU A 69 -7.13 10.24 -8.73
CA GLU A 69 -8.08 11.15 -9.39
C GLU A 69 -9.50 10.59 -9.49
N GLN A 70 -9.69 9.30 -9.25
CA GLN A 70 -10.99 8.66 -9.40
C GLN A 70 -11.87 8.86 -8.15
N GLU A 71 -13.16 9.04 -8.37
CA GLU A 71 -14.13 9.14 -7.27
C GLU A 71 -14.44 7.77 -6.68
N GLN A 72 -14.43 6.72 -7.50
CA GLN A 72 -14.67 5.34 -7.09
C GLN A 72 -13.59 4.43 -7.66
N PRO A 73 -12.36 4.52 -7.15
CA PRO A 73 -11.27 3.69 -7.67
C PRO A 73 -11.47 2.21 -7.32
N ASP A 74 -10.90 1.34 -8.16
CA ASP A 74 -10.93 -0.11 -7.92
C ASP A 74 -10.09 -0.53 -6.73
N GLN A 75 -9.11 0.30 -6.37
CA GLN A 75 -8.22 0.01 -5.26
C GLN A 75 -7.73 1.31 -4.64
N LEU A 76 -7.42 1.23 -3.35
CA LEU A 76 -6.81 2.31 -2.59
C LEU A 76 -5.55 1.74 -1.96
N LEU A 77 -4.40 2.21 -2.42
CA LEU A 77 -3.10 1.70 -2.00
C LEU A 77 -2.40 2.68 -1.07
N PHE A 78 -1.69 2.13 -0.09
CA PHE A 78 -1.02 2.91 0.96
C PHE A 78 0.37 2.37 1.21
N SER A 79 1.27 3.27 1.62
CA SER A 79 2.58 2.91 2.15
C SER A 79 2.46 2.79 3.67
N TYR A 80 3.04 1.72 4.24
CA TYR A 80 3.07 1.49 5.68
C TYR A 80 4.43 1.89 6.20
N LEU A 81 4.46 2.87 7.10
CA LEU A 81 5.69 3.52 7.55
C LEU A 81 5.98 3.21 9.01
N ASP A 82 7.26 3.05 9.33
CA ASP A 82 7.71 2.91 10.72
C ASP A 82 7.80 4.29 11.40
N PRO A 83 8.12 4.36 12.70
CA PRO A 83 8.22 5.66 13.40
C PRO A 83 9.25 6.62 12.82
N ASN A 84 10.20 6.14 12.02
CA ASN A 84 11.18 6.97 11.32
C ASN A 84 10.72 7.37 9.92
N GLN A 85 9.48 7.10 9.56
CA GLN A 85 8.90 7.40 8.25
C GLN A 85 9.52 6.58 7.11
N VAL A 86 10.11 5.43 7.43
CA VAL A 86 10.66 4.50 6.45
C VAL A 86 9.56 3.52 6.04
N CYS A 87 9.37 3.32 4.74
CA CYS A 87 8.40 2.37 4.23
C CYS A 87 8.85 0.93 4.52
N ILE A 88 8.04 0.19 5.25
CA ILE A 88 8.31 -1.21 5.60
C ILE A 88 7.25 -2.16 5.07
N GLY A 89 6.26 -1.64 4.37
CA GLY A 89 5.22 -2.45 3.76
C GLY A 89 4.32 -1.59 2.90
N TYR A 90 3.41 -2.23 2.19
CA TYR A 90 2.37 -1.52 1.45
C TYR A 90 1.17 -2.44 1.23
N GLY A 91 0.07 -1.84 0.88
CA GLY A 91 -1.15 -2.57 0.59
C GLY A 91 -2.34 -1.63 0.58
N GLY A 92 -3.49 -2.13 0.94
CA GLY A 92 -4.69 -1.31 1.01
C GLY A 92 -5.94 -2.11 0.76
N LEU A 93 -6.93 -1.45 0.18
CA LEU A 93 -8.17 -2.06 -0.24
C LEU A 93 -8.11 -2.31 -1.74
N VAL A 94 -8.32 -3.56 -2.16
CA VAL A 94 -8.26 -3.96 -3.56
C VAL A 94 -9.55 -4.65 -3.96
N HIS A 95 -9.80 -4.76 -5.26
CA HIS A 95 -11.04 -5.32 -5.81
C HIS A 95 -12.29 -4.68 -5.18
N ILE A 96 -12.27 -3.35 -5.04
CA ILE A 96 -13.34 -2.60 -4.39
C ILE A 96 -14.60 -2.67 -5.26
N ASN A 97 -15.68 -3.11 -4.64
CA ASN A 97 -17.01 -3.05 -5.25
C ASN A 97 -17.84 -2.01 -4.50
N TRP A 98 -17.92 -0.81 -5.06
CA TRP A 98 -18.61 0.32 -4.44
C TRP A 98 -20.12 0.09 -4.34
N ARG A 99 -20.67 -0.63 -5.31
CA ARG A 99 -22.11 -0.92 -5.35
C ARG A 99 -22.50 -1.83 -4.18
N ASP A 100 -21.74 -2.91 -3.97
CA ASP A 100 -22.03 -3.90 -2.94
C ASP A 100 -21.29 -3.62 -1.62
N GLN A 101 -20.47 -2.57 -1.60
CA GLN A 101 -19.75 -2.09 -0.42
C GLN A 101 -18.83 -3.16 0.18
N HIS A 102 -18.02 -3.81 -0.65
CA HIS A 102 -17.01 -4.74 -0.16
C HIS A 102 -15.68 -4.57 -0.90
N ALA A 103 -14.63 -5.04 -0.27
CA ALA A 103 -13.28 -5.00 -0.82
C ALA A 103 -12.44 -6.07 -0.11
N GLU A 104 -11.27 -6.34 -0.69
CA GLU A 104 -10.28 -7.22 -0.08
C GLU A 104 -9.17 -6.37 0.54
N ILE A 105 -8.63 -6.81 1.68
CA ILE A 105 -7.48 -6.17 2.32
C ILE A 105 -6.21 -6.84 1.78
N SER A 106 -5.29 -6.01 1.27
CA SER A 106 -4.00 -6.45 0.77
C SER A 106 -2.88 -5.92 1.66
N PHE A 107 -1.84 -6.72 1.88
CA PHE A 107 -0.68 -6.28 2.65
C PHE A 107 0.56 -7.09 2.27
N ILE A 108 1.62 -6.37 1.91
CA ILE A 108 2.94 -6.95 1.61
C ILE A 108 3.96 -6.18 2.44
N MET A 109 4.82 -6.92 3.16
CA MET A 109 5.87 -6.34 3.99
C MET A 109 7.25 -6.52 3.37
N ALA A 110 8.18 -5.71 3.85
CA ALA A 110 9.60 -5.94 3.60
C ALA A 110 9.96 -7.38 3.95
N THR A 111 10.66 -8.06 3.06
CA THR A 111 10.90 -9.50 3.15
C THR A 111 11.51 -9.93 4.48
N GLU A 112 12.50 -9.17 4.99
CA GLU A 112 13.15 -9.50 6.25
C GLU A 112 12.23 -9.41 7.45
N ILE A 113 11.35 -8.40 7.47
CA ILE A 113 10.39 -8.19 8.56
C ILE A 113 9.30 -9.25 8.49
N GLU A 114 8.86 -9.61 7.29
CA GLU A 114 7.81 -10.61 7.08
C GLU A 114 8.17 -11.96 7.69
N LYS A 115 9.43 -12.37 7.59
CA LYS A 115 9.88 -13.65 8.13
C LYS A 115 9.77 -13.77 9.64
N ASN A 116 9.99 -12.66 10.36
CA ASN A 116 10.18 -12.69 11.82
C ASN A 116 9.09 -11.97 12.61
N HIS A 117 8.42 -10.98 12.00
CA HIS A 117 7.54 -10.08 12.72
C HIS A 117 6.20 -9.84 12.02
N PHE A 118 5.82 -10.71 11.09
CA PHE A 118 4.61 -10.51 10.29
C PHE A 118 3.35 -10.36 11.13
N SER A 119 3.14 -11.23 12.10
CA SER A 119 1.88 -11.22 12.86
C SER A 119 1.68 -9.94 13.66
N ILE A 120 2.75 -9.37 14.22
CA ILE A 120 2.70 -8.12 14.97
C ILE A 120 2.29 -6.97 14.03
N HIS A 121 2.96 -6.89 12.88
CA HIS A 121 2.69 -5.84 11.90
C HIS A 121 1.33 -6.02 11.22
N TRP A 122 0.92 -7.26 10.97
CA TRP A 122 -0.40 -7.53 10.41
C TRP A 122 -1.52 -6.98 11.30
N LYS A 123 -1.43 -7.22 12.61
CA LYS A 123 -2.40 -6.67 13.56
C LYS A 123 -2.40 -5.15 13.58
N ARG A 124 -1.21 -4.54 13.57
CA ARG A 124 -1.08 -3.09 13.53
C ARG A 124 -1.63 -2.50 12.25
N TYR A 125 -1.30 -3.13 11.12
CA TYR A 125 -1.80 -2.72 9.82
C TYR A 125 -3.34 -2.77 9.78
N LEU A 126 -3.93 -3.84 10.28
CA LEU A 126 -5.39 -3.96 10.33
C LEU A 126 -6.02 -2.83 11.15
N SER A 127 -5.41 -2.45 12.27
CA SER A 127 -5.93 -1.37 13.10
C SER A 127 -5.91 -0.02 12.37
N LEU A 128 -5.00 0.15 11.42
CA LEU A 128 -4.90 1.38 10.61
C LEU A 128 -5.83 1.37 9.40
N ILE A 129 -5.99 0.22 8.75
CA ILE A 129 -6.78 0.13 7.52
C ILE A 129 -8.29 -0.03 7.77
N GLU A 130 -8.70 -0.67 8.85
CA GLU A 130 -10.11 -0.91 9.15
C GLU A 130 -10.94 0.38 9.24
N PRO A 131 -10.46 1.46 9.90
CA PRO A 131 -11.22 2.71 9.92
C PRO A 131 -11.47 3.32 8.54
N LEU A 132 -10.60 3.02 7.57
CA LEU A 132 -10.78 3.47 6.19
C LEU A 132 -11.88 2.69 5.47
N ALA A 133 -12.04 1.40 5.80
CA ALA A 133 -13.00 0.52 5.15
C ALA A 133 -14.42 0.76 5.67
N PHE A 134 -14.53 1.23 6.87
CA PHE A 134 -15.79 1.46 7.56
C PHE A 134 -15.88 2.91 8.05
#